data_216381d8fed23a55a309b6d0a70bfc1b
#
_entry.id   216381d8fed23a55a309b6d0a70bfc1b
#
_cell.length_a   1.000
_cell.length_b   1.000
_cell.length_c   1.000
_cell.angle_alpha   90.00
_cell.angle_beta   90.00
_cell.angle_gamma   90.00
#
_symmetry.space_group_name_H-M   'P 1'
#
loop_
_entity.id
_entity.type
_entity.pdbx_description
1 polymer ?
#
loop_
_entity_poly.entity_id
_entity_poly.type
_entity_poly.pdbx_seq_one_letter_code
_entity_poly.pdbx_strand_id
1 'polypeptide(L)'
;MSFSDEEIAYLQSQPIARLATVNADGQPDVVPVAFELDGPYIWVGGVGPDVARTRKLRNIGAGRSKVSLVIDDLVSMEPFIARALRVYGDAEPLVERVGMVGPGLYSRITPTVSWSWNLAGGPAGQRWYDAKRTVHKP
;
A
#
# COMPACT_ATOMS: atom_id res chain seq x y z
N MET A 1 -11.23 10.59 9.39
CA MET A 1 -10.63 9.40 10.03
C MET A 1 -9.33 9.09 9.33
N SER A 2 -8.42 8.47 10.02
CA SER A 2 -7.13 8.05 9.48
C SER A 2 -6.83 6.65 10.01
N PHE A 3 -5.63 6.14 9.73
CA PHE A 3 -5.22 4.85 10.29
C PHE A 3 -5.20 4.91 11.82
N SER A 4 -5.63 3.82 12.45
CA SER A 4 -5.52 3.66 13.89
C SER A 4 -4.07 3.43 14.30
N ASP A 5 -3.77 3.58 15.58
CA ASP A 5 -2.42 3.30 16.10
C ASP A 5 -1.98 1.87 15.81
N GLU A 6 -2.90 0.90 15.91
CA GLU A 6 -2.63 -0.50 15.58
C GLU A 6 -2.29 -0.66 14.09
N GLU A 7 -3.03 0.01 13.23
CA GLU A 7 -2.78 -0.02 11.78
C GLU A 7 -1.45 0.63 11.42
N ILE A 8 -1.14 1.77 12.04
CA ILE A 8 0.15 2.45 11.86
C ILE A 8 1.30 1.53 12.26
N ALA A 9 1.19 0.91 13.43
CA ALA A 9 2.20 -0.02 13.90
C ALA A 9 2.40 -1.19 12.95
N TYR A 10 1.31 -1.73 12.41
CA TYR A 10 1.38 -2.80 11.43
C TYR A 10 2.09 -2.35 10.15
N LEU A 11 1.69 -1.20 9.60
CA LEU A 11 2.30 -0.65 8.38
C LEU A 11 3.80 -0.43 8.57
N GLN A 12 4.20 0.09 9.72
CA GLN A 12 5.61 0.35 10.01
C GLN A 12 6.41 -0.93 10.23
N SER A 13 5.75 -2.03 10.56
CA SER A 13 6.41 -3.33 10.77
C SER A 13 6.66 -4.11 9.49
N GLN A 14 6.05 -3.71 8.37
CA GLN A 14 6.10 -4.45 7.12
C GLN A 14 6.96 -3.72 6.09
N PRO A 15 7.91 -4.40 5.46
CA PRO A 15 8.84 -3.74 4.53
C PRO A 15 8.27 -3.57 3.12
N ILE A 16 7.29 -4.37 2.74
CA ILE A 16 6.80 -4.46 1.35
C ILE A 16 5.29 -4.35 1.31
N ALA A 17 4.80 -3.60 0.34
CA ALA A 17 3.41 -3.58 -0.07
C ALA A 17 3.31 -4.15 -1.48
N ARG A 18 2.11 -4.58 -1.84
CA ARG A 18 1.79 -4.93 -3.22
C ARG A 18 0.92 -3.81 -3.77
N LEU A 19 1.45 -3.15 -4.79
CA LEU A 19 0.79 -2.00 -5.41
C LEU A 19 0.11 -2.43 -6.70
N ALA A 20 -1.18 -2.15 -6.79
CA ALA A 20 -1.97 -2.39 -7.99
C ALA A 20 -2.24 -1.07 -8.71
N THR A 21 -2.01 -1.06 -10.01
CA THR A 21 -2.32 0.05 -10.92
C THR A 21 -3.06 -0.50 -12.12
N VAL A 22 -3.58 0.39 -12.96
CA VAL A 22 -4.32 0.00 -14.17
C VAL A 22 -3.68 0.69 -15.36
N ASN A 23 -3.44 -0.08 -16.45
CA ASN A 23 -2.89 0.50 -17.69
C ASN A 23 -4.01 1.04 -18.60
N ALA A 24 -3.60 1.56 -19.78
CA ALA A 24 -4.52 2.18 -20.74
C ALA A 24 -5.61 1.23 -21.24
N ASP A 25 -5.31 -0.08 -21.28
CA ASP A 25 -6.24 -1.10 -21.76
C ASP A 25 -7.18 -1.62 -20.67
N GLY A 26 -7.07 -1.08 -19.47
CA GLY A 26 -7.83 -1.57 -18.32
C GLY A 26 -7.23 -2.81 -17.68
N GLN A 27 -6.03 -3.22 -18.09
CA GLN A 27 -5.36 -4.38 -17.48
C GLN A 27 -4.82 -3.98 -16.10
N PRO A 28 -5.26 -4.66 -15.03
CA PRO A 28 -4.64 -4.47 -13.72
C PRO A 28 -3.21 -5.00 -13.72
N ASP A 29 -2.35 -4.27 -13.04
CA ASP A 29 -0.96 -4.66 -12.81
C ASP A 29 -0.69 -4.63 -11.33
N VAL A 30 0.06 -5.58 -10.81
CA VAL A 30 0.40 -5.64 -9.39
C VAL A 30 1.86 -6.03 -9.23
N VAL A 31 2.57 -5.27 -8.40
CA VAL A 31 3.99 -5.50 -8.13
C VAL A 31 4.31 -5.26 -6.66
N PRO A 32 5.34 -5.93 -6.12
CA PRO A 32 5.84 -5.61 -4.79
C PRO A 32 6.59 -4.27 -4.83
N VAL A 33 6.40 -3.46 -3.81
CA VAL A 33 7.06 -2.16 -3.70
C VAL A 33 7.48 -1.93 -2.25
N ALA A 34 8.59 -1.20 -2.07
CA ALA A 34 8.87 -0.59 -0.79
C ALA A 34 7.94 0.60 -0.61
N PHE A 35 7.55 0.87 0.61
CA PHE A 35 6.65 1.98 0.90
C PHE A 35 7.03 2.65 2.20
N GLU A 36 6.54 3.86 2.38
CA GLU A 36 6.78 4.66 3.59
C GLU A 36 5.48 5.33 4.00
N LEU A 37 5.13 5.22 5.27
CA LEU A 37 4.02 5.95 5.84
C LEU A 37 4.54 7.30 6.37
N ASP A 38 3.95 8.39 5.92
CA ASP A 38 4.30 9.74 6.31
C ASP A 38 3.02 10.50 6.66
N GLY A 39 2.72 10.59 7.95
CA GLY A 39 1.45 11.14 8.41
C GLY A 39 0.29 10.34 7.81
N PRO A 40 -0.65 11.01 7.10
CA PRO A 40 -1.78 10.30 6.49
C PRO A 40 -1.45 9.71 5.12
N TYR A 41 -0.21 9.91 4.61
CA TYR A 41 0.15 9.56 3.23
C TYR A 41 1.02 8.31 3.18
N ILE A 42 0.94 7.63 2.04
CA ILE A 42 1.83 6.50 1.72
C ILE A 42 2.64 6.89 0.50
N TRP A 43 3.96 6.79 0.62
CA TRP A 43 4.87 7.09 -0.49
C TRP A 43 5.38 5.79 -1.09
N VAL A 44 5.40 5.73 -2.42
CA VAL A 44 6.00 4.63 -3.18
C VAL A 44 6.91 5.21 -4.25
N GLY A 45 7.93 4.47 -4.63
CA GLY A 45 8.88 4.94 -5.64
C GLY A 45 10.25 4.34 -5.42
N GLY A 46 11.27 5.04 -5.83
CA GLY A 46 12.63 4.55 -5.64
C GLY A 46 13.69 5.39 -6.31
N VAL A 47 14.90 4.85 -6.32
CA VAL A 47 16.10 5.50 -6.84
C VAL A 47 16.48 4.87 -8.18
N GLY A 48 17.27 5.63 -8.95
CA GLY A 48 17.85 5.18 -10.21
C GLY A 48 17.13 5.74 -11.42
N PRO A 49 17.81 5.69 -12.59
CA PRO A 49 17.30 6.35 -13.81
C PRO A 49 16.07 5.66 -14.42
N ASP A 50 15.82 4.39 -14.07
CA ASP A 50 14.75 3.63 -14.68
C ASP A 50 13.47 3.59 -13.84
N VAL A 51 13.45 4.24 -12.68
CA VAL A 51 12.30 4.22 -11.77
C VAL A 51 11.03 4.70 -12.48
N ALA A 52 11.10 5.82 -13.21
CA ALA A 52 9.95 6.38 -13.90
C ALA A 52 9.46 5.50 -15.07
N ARG A 53 10.27 4.53 -15.50
CA ARG A 53 9.92 3.62 -16.61
C ARG A 53 9.21 2.37 -16.13
N THR A 54 9.14 2.12 -14.83
CA THR A 54 8.40 0.97 -14.32
C THR A 54 6.93 1.12 -14.65
N ARG A 55 6.25 -0.01 -14.91
CA ARG A 55 4.84 0.04 -15.33
C ARG A 55 3.97 0.73 -14.29
N LYS A 56 4.20 0.47 -12.99
CA LYS A 56 3.44 1.09 -11.91
C LYS A 56 3.50 2.63 -11.98
N LEU A 57 4.70 3.18 -12.17
CA LEU A 57 4.88 4.62 -12.18
C LEU A 57 4.46 5.25 -13.51
N ARG A 58 4.59 4.51 -14.61
CA ARG A 58 4.05 4.96 -15.90
C ARG A 58 2.52 5.06 -15.87
N ASN A 59 1.85 4.09 -15.25
CA ASN A 59 0.40 4.11 -15.12
C ASN A 59 -0.05 5.34 -14.31
N ILE A 60 0.61 5.62 -13.20
CA ILE A 60 0.34 6.81 -12.38
C ILE A 60 0.62 8.08 -13.19
N GLY A 61 1.77 8.16 -13.84
CA GLY A 61 2.18 9.33 -14.65
C GLY A 61 1.26 9.61 -15.83
N ALA A 62 0.52 8.61 -16.29
CA ALA A 62 -0.45 8.77 -17.37
C ALA A 62 -1.81 9.27 -16.89
N GLY A 63 -1.92 9.70 -15.63
CA GLY A 63 -3.15 10.23 -15.06
C GLY A 63 -4.11 9.20 -14.48
N ARG A 64 -3.69 7.95 -14.39
CA ARG A 64 -4.46 6.88 -13.73
C ARG A 64 -4.13 6.89 -12.26
N SER A 65 -4.75 7.83 -11.55
CA SER A 65 -4.40 8.12 -10.17
C SER A 65 -4.94 7.11 -9.16
N LYS A 66 -6.00 6.38 -9.52
CA LYS A 66 -6.58 5.41 -8.59
C LYS A 66 -5.71 4.17 -8.51
N VAL A 67 -5.30 3.87 -7.27
CA VAL A 67 -4.42 2.73 -7.00
C VAL A 67 -4.96 1.95 -5.81
N SER A 68 -4.43 0.75 -5.64
CA SER A 68 -4.72 -0.07 -4.48
C SER A 68 -3.42 -0.67 -3.97
N LEU A 69 -3.32 -0.78 -2.65
CA LEU A 69 -2.18 -1.45 -2.02
C LEU A 69 -2.72 -2.52 -1.08
N VAL A 70 -1.97 -3.60 -0.95
CA VAL A 70 -2.16 -4.54 0.14
C VAL A 70 -0.83 -4.77 0.82
N ILE A 71 -0.88 -4.72 2.14
CA ILE A 71 0.24 -5.07 3.01
C ILE A 71 -0.26 -6.28 3.80
N ASP A 72 0.45 -7.39 3.70
CA ASP A 72 0.01 -8.64 4.30
C ASP A 72 1.19 -9.48 4.74
N ASP A 73 0.94 -10.36 5.69
CA ASP A 73 1.93 -11.35 6.07
C ASP A 73 1.25 -12.60 6.62
N LEU A 74 1.95 -13.71 6.50
CA LEU A 74 1.56 -14.98 7.08
C LEU A 74 2.43 -15.23 8.30
N VAL A 75 1.82 -15.11 9.48
CA VAL A 75 2.52 -15.28 10.75
C VAL A 75 2.79 -16.76 11.02
N SER A 76 1.84 -17.63 10.69
CA SER A 76 1.93 -19.06 10.93
C SER A 76 1.02 -19.79 9.97
N MET A 77 1.44 -20.99 9.56
CA MET A 77 0.59 -21.90 8.77
C MET A 77 -0.26 -22.80 9.65
N GLU A 78 0.26 -23.21 10.80
CA GLU A 78 -0.44 -24.14 11.69
C GLU A 78 -0.15 -23.78 13.16
N PRO A 79 -1.10 -23.11 13.82
CA PRO A 79 -2.40 -22.67 13.31
C PRO A 79 -2.23 -21.58 12.25
N PHE A 80 -3.20 -21.49 11.33
CA PHE A 80 -3.17 -20.47 10.29
C PHE A 80 -3.41 -19.09 10.90
N ILE A 81 -2.43 -18.21 10.76
CA ILE A 81 -2.49 -16.84 11.27
C ILE A 81 -2.00 -15.92 10.16
N ALA A 82 -2.92 -15.16 9.57
CA ALA A 82 -2.60 -14.17 8.55
C ALA A 82 -3.07 -12.79 9.00
N ARG A 83 -2.35 -11.76 8.56
CA ARG A 83 -2.71 -10.36 8.82
C ARG A 83 -2.70 -9.63 7.50
N ALA A 84 -3.56 -8.63 7.35
CA ALA A 84 -3.58 -7.84 6.14
C ALA A 84 -4.18 -6.46 6.35
N LEU A 85 -3.75 -5.52 5.51
CA LEU A 85 -4.32 -4.19 5.42
C LEU A 85 -4.36 -3.82 3.94
N ARG A 86 -5.55 -3.49 3.44
CA ARG A 86 -5.75 -3.06 2.05
C ARG A 86 -6.15 -1.60 2.03
N VAL A 87 -5.59 -0.85 1.09
CA VAL A 87 -5.83 0.59 0.96
C VAL A 87 -6.22 0.90 -0.47
N TYR A 88 -7.33 1.62 -0.65
CA TYR A 88 -7.62 2.32 -1.89
C TYR A 88 -7.14 3.75 -1.73
N GLY A 89 -6.55 4.31 -2.77
CA GLY A 89 -6.05 5.67 -2.69
C GLY A 89 -5.88 6.33 -4.05
N ASP A 90 -5.57 7.61 -3.98
CA ASP A 90 -5.25 8.42 -5.14
C ASP A 90 -3.77 8.75 -5.12
N ALA A 91 -3.08 8.42 -6.20
CA ALA A 91 -1.64 8.65 -6.36
C ALA A 91 -1.41 9.94 -7.12
N GLU A 92 -0.48 10.74 -6.64
CA GLU A 92 -0.06 11.98 -7.29
C GLU A 92 1.06 11.72 -8.29
N PRO A 93 1.28 12.65 -9.25
CA PRO A 93 2.44 12.56 -10.15
C PRO A 93 3.74 12.46 -9.37
N LEU A 94 4.76 11.87 -10.00
CA LEU A 94 6.07 11.69 -9.39
C LEU A 94 6.71 13.03 -9.03
N VAL A 95 7.34 13.07 -7.87
CA VAL A 95 8.14 14.22 -7.43
C VAL A 95 9.50 13.73 -6.95
N GLU A 96 10.48 14.63 -7.04
CA GLU A 96 11.79 14.36 -6.45
C GLU A 96 11.68 14.44 -4.92
N ARG A 97 12.23 13.43 -4.26
CA ARG A 97 12.16 13.32 -2.80
C ARG A 97 13.29 12.44 -2.31
N VAL A 98 13.79 12.74 -1.12
CA VAL A 98 14.62 11.81 -0.39
C VAL A 98 13.70 10.92 0.43
N GLY A 99 13.42 9.75 -0.10
CA GLY A 99 12.52 8.77 0.52
C GLY A 99 13.28 7.68 1.26
N MET A 100 12.56 6.60 1.58
CA MET A 100 13.13 5.52 2.41
C MET A 100 14.30 4.80 1.75
N VAL A 101 14.40 4.82 0.42
CA VAL A 101 15.50 4.18 -0.31
C VAL A 101 16.49 5.21 -0.88
N GLY A 102 16.40 6.46 -0.43
CA GLY A 102 17.30 7.54 -0.82
C GLY A 102 16.67 8.53 -1.78
N PRO A 103 17.48 9.42 -2.37
CA PRO A 103 16.97 10.40 -3.33
C PRO A 103 16.44 9.71 -4.57
N GLY A 104 15.27 10.12 -5.05
CA GLY A 104 14.68 9.52 -6.23
C GLY A 104 13.33 10.14 -6.58
N LEU A 105 12.55 9.42 -7.38
CA LEU A 105 11.22 9.81 -7.79
C LEU A 105 10.18 9.00 -7.03
N TYR A 106 9.23 9.69 -6.44
CA TYR A 106 8.23 9.09 -5.57
C TYR A 106 6.84 9.63 -5.88
N SER A 107 5.83 8.79 -5.70
CA SER A 107 4.43 9.19 -5.77
C SER A 107 3.84 9.17 -4.37
N ARG A 108 3.13 10.22 -4.02
CA ARG A 108 2.38 10.31 -2.77
C ARG A 108 0.98 9.78 -3.00
N ILE A 109 0.60 8.80 -2.19
CA ILE A 109 -0.72 8.19 -2.25
C ILE A 109 -1.53 8.71 -1.07
N THR A 110 -2.71 9.26 -1.36
CA THR A 110 -3.66 9.69 -0.35
C THR A 110 -4.70 8.59 -0.19
N PRO A 111 -4.72 7.88 0.96
CA PRO A 111 -5.72 6.86 1.21
C PRO A 111 -7.14 7.44 1.19
N THR A 112 -8.08 6.69 0.63
CA THR A 112 -9.50 7.04 0.62
C THR A 112 -10.33 6.09 1.48
N VAL A 113 -10.09 4.80 1.36
CA VAL A 113 -10.74 3.76 2.16
C VAL A 113 -9.70 2.68 2.46
N SER A 114 -9.76 2.13 3.66
CA SER A 114 -8.92 0.99 4.00
C SER A 114 -9.69 -0.07 4.77
N TRP A 115 -9.16 -1.30 4.73
CA TRP A 115 -9.66 -2.45 5.48
C TRP A 115 -8.49 -3.14 6.13
N SER A 116 -8.63 -3.49 7.40
CA SER A 116 -7.61 -4.27 8.09
C SER A 116 -8.22 -5.56 8.64
N TRP A 117 -7.42 -6.62 8.65
CA TRP A 117 -7.82 -7.95 9.09
C TRP A 117 -6.79 -8.49 10.08
N ASN A 118 -7.29 -8.89 11.25
CA ASN A 118 -6.52 -9.71 12.20
C ASN A 118 -5.16 -9.13 12.60
N LEU A 119 -5.06 -7.81 12.76
CA LEU A 119 -3.76 -7.20 13.12
C LEU A 119 -3.29 -7.64 14.51
N ALA A 120 -4.20 -8.10 15.36
CA ALA A 120 -3.85 -8.66 16.66
C ALA A 120 -3.18 -10.04 16.59
N GLY A 121 -3.25 -10.72 15.42
CA GLY A 121 -2.51 -11.95 15.20
C GLY A 121 -3.17 -13.21 15.76
N GLY A 122 -4.49 -13.25 15.84
CA GLY A 122 -5.21 -14.45 16.29
C GLY A 122 -5.31 -15.53 15.21
N PRO A 123 -5.46 -16.81 15.59
CA PRO A 123 -5.64 -17.87 14.60
C PRO A 123 -6.99 -17.78 13.90
N ALA A 124 -7.03 -18.20 12.63
CA ALA A 124 -8.27 -18.30 11.88
C ALA A 124 -9.17 -19.37 12.46
N GLY A 125 -10.47 -19.05 12.56
CA GLY A 125 -11.49 -20.01 12.93
C GLY A 125 -12.14 -20.65 11.71
N GLN A 126 -13.42 -21.01 11.84
CA GLN A 126 -14.20 -21.57 10.72
C GLN A 126 -14.53 -20.54 9.66
N ARG A 127 -14.48 -19.25 10.02
CA ARG A 127 -14.75 -18.14 9.11
C ARG A 127 -13.49 -17.32 8.95
N TRP A 128 -13.39 -16.62 7.81
CA TRP A 128 -12.32 -15.67 7.60
C TRP A 128 -12.47 -14.49 8.59
N TYR A 129 -11.38 -13.79 8.81
CA TYR A 129 -11.36 -12.65 9.74
C TYR A 129 -12.31 -11.54 9.30
N ASP A 130 -12.96 -10.90 10.26
CA ASP A 130 -13.75 -9.70 9.99
C ASP A 130 -12.83 -8.53 9.62
N ALA A 131 -13.27 -7.73 8.67
CA ALA A 131 -12.53 -6.57 8.24
C ALA A 131 -13.00 -5.33 9.01
N LYS A 132 -12.03 -4.51 9.43
CA LYS A 132 -12.31 -3.17 9.95
C LYS A 132 -12.17 -2.19 8.78
N ARG A 133 -13.28 -1.56 8.39
CA ARG A 133 -13.30 -0.58 7.30
C ARG A 133 -13.14 0.83 7.85
N THR A 134 -12.27 1.61 7.22
CA THR A 134 -12.06 3.01 7.58
C THR A 134 -12.18 3.89 6.33
N VAL A 135 -13.01 4.93 6.41
CA VAL A 135 -13.07 5.97 5.39
C VAL A 135 -12.13 7.08 5.84
N HIS A 136 -11.13 7.36 5.01
CA HIS A 136 -10.16 8.40 5.28
C HIS A 136 -10.68 9.74 4.78
N LYS A 137 -10.59 10.76 5.61
CA LYS A 137 -10.98 12.11 5.25
C LYS A 137 -9.74 12.99 5.19
N PRO A 138 -9.69 13.89 4.20
CA PRO A 138 -8.58 14.82 4.09
C PRO A 138 -8.51 15.78 5.29
#